data_13c69006374930b756d228760854bcb7
#
_entry.id   13c69006374930b756d228760854bcb7
#
_cell.length_a   1.000
_cell.length_b   1.000
_cell.length_c   1.000
_cell.angle_alpha   90.00
_cell.angle_beta   90.00
_cell.angle_gamma   90.00
#
_symmetry.space_group_name_H-M   'P 1'
#
loop_
_entity.id
_entity.type
_entity.pdbx_description
1 polymer ?
#
loop_
_entity_poly.entity_id
_entity_poly.type
_entity_poly.pdbx_seq_one_letter_code
_entity_poly.pdbx_strand_id
1 'polypeptide(L)'
;MAGQFLPFLLGLAAAFAASPALAQDDLDGLAAASQQVDSGMALARRQVGTRDLLGALGTLERVLIANPEAVQPRLLYASLLCRLDDAEGAAVELNLLAGQPIADADWTEVTAACGAVPRPAPPPTGRRRR
;
A
#
# COMPACT_ATOMS: atom_id res chain seq x y z
N MET A 1 -3.34 -60.08 -47.25
CA MET A 1 -3.11 -58.64 -47.64
C MET A 1 -3.09 -57.83 -46.32
N ALA A 2 -1.90 -57.45 -45.90
CA ALA A 2 -1.64 -56.83 -44.64
C ALA A 2 -1.86 -55.31 -44.81
N GLY A 3 -2.75 -54.73 -43.99
CA GLY A 3 -2.94 -53.32 -43.87
C GLY A 3 -2.24 -52.84 -42.62
N GLN A 4 -1.11 -52.13 -42.75
CA GLN A 4 -0.38 -51.48 -41.66
C GLN A 4 -1.05 -50.18 -41.31
N PHE A 5 -1.65 -50.09 -40.10
CA PHE A 5 -2.01 -48.83 -39.50
C PHE A 5 -0.90 -48.34 -38.59
N LEU A 6 -0.28 -47.29 -39.01
CA LEU A 6 0.71 -46.51 -38.26
C LEU A 6 -0.04 -45.62 -37.23
N PRO A 7 0.30 -45.63 -35.95
CA PRO A 7 -0.18 -44.63 -35.02
C PRO A 7 0.80 -43.49 -34.99
N PHE A 8 0.40 -42.37 -35.58
CA PHE A 8 1.06 -41.07 -35.40
C PHE A 8 0.39 -40.38 -34.19
N LEU A 9 0.93 -40.65 -33.01
CA LEU A 9 0.62 -39.89 -31.81
C LEU A 9 1.95 -39.55 -31.12
N LEU A 10 2.63 -38.57 -31.65
CA LEU A 10 3.73 -37.92 -30.96
C LEU A 10 3.44 -36.43 -30.80
N GLY A 11 3.30 -36.05 -29.55
CA GLY A 11 3.94 -34.86 -29.04
C GLY A 11 3.20 -33.56 -29.17
N LEU A 12 2.49 -33.14 -28.17
CA LEU A 12 2.54 -31.72 -27.74
C LEU A 12 2.30 -31.63 -26.23
N ALA A 13 3.29 -32.08 -25.46
CA ALA A 13 3.44 -31.70 -24.06
C ALA A 13 4.57 -30.67 -24.02
N ALA A 14 4.34 -29.47 -24.51
CA ALA A 14 5.25 -28.34 -24.34
C ALA A 14 4.71 -27.49 -23.19
N ALA A 15 5.20 -27.76 -21.97
CA ALA A 15 5.95 -26.78 -21.18
C ALA A 15 5.23 -25.47 -20.89
N PHE A 16 4.27 -25.46 -19.94
CA PHE A 16 4.02 -24.30 -19.09
C PHE A 16 4.85 -24.46 -17.81
N ALA A 17 6.16 -24.41 -17.94
CA ALA A 17 7.04 -24.12 -16.82
C ALA A 17 7.21 -22.58 -16.75
N ALA A 18 6.14 -21.89 -16.41
CA ALA A 18 6.27 -20.53 -15.88
C ALA A 18 7.00 -20.68 -14.54
N SER A 19 8.23 -20.21 -14.47
CA SER A 19 9.11 -20.35 -13.33
C SER A 19 8.49 -19.68 -12.11
N PRO A 20 8.14 -20.38 -11.04
CA PRO A 20 7.60 -19.78 -9.81
C PRO A 20 8.60 -18.87 -9.10
N ALA A 21 9.90 -18.96 -9.45
CA ALA A 21 10.95 -18.16 -8.86
C ALA A 21 10.80 -16.65 -9.09
N LEU A 22 10.40 -16.20 -10.28
CA LEU A 22 10.26 -14.77 -10.58
C LEU A 22 9.10 -14.12 -9.80
N ALA A 23 8.03 -14.87 -9.55
CA ALA A 23 6.91 -14.37 -8.76
C ALA A 23 7.24 -14.28 -7.25
N GLN A 24 8.14 -15.13 -6.75
CA GLN A 24 8.61 -15.09 -5.36
C GLN A 24 9.56 -13.91 -5.12
N ASP A 25 10.49 -13.66 -6.03
CA ASP A 25 11.42 -12.52 -5.93
C ASP A 25 10.66 -11.18 -5.91
N ASP A 26 9.57 -11.06 -6.70
CA ASP A 26 8.72 -9.87 -6.69
C ASP A 26 7.95 -9.72 -5.36
N LEU A 27 7.46 -10.82 -4.79
CA LEU A 27 6.76 -10.81 -3.49
C LEU A 27 7.72 -10.49 -2.34
N ASP A 28 8.90 -11.05 -2.34
CA ASP A 28 9.93 -10.78 -1.33
C ASP A 28 10.41 -9.33 -1.40
N GLY A 29 10.54 -8.79 -2.62
CA GLY A 29 10.85 -7.37 -2.83
C GLY A 29 9.75 -6.44 -2.30
N LEU A 30 8.48 -6.78 -2.52
CA LEU A 30 7.34 -6.04 -1.99
C LEU A 30 7.26 -6.14 -0.46
N ALA A 31 7.52 -7.31 0.10
CA ALA A 31 7.54 -7.52 1.54
C ALA A 31 8.67 -6.70 2.20
N ALA A 32 9.87 -6.74 1.65
CA ALA A 32 11.01 -5.96 2.14
C ALA A 32 10.77 -4.45 2.04
N ALA A 33 10.20 -3.97 0.92
CA ALA A 33 9.85 -2.56 0.75
C ALA A 33 8.86 -2.07 1.80
N SER A 34 7.94 -2.94 2.25
CA SER A 34 6.89 -2.60 3.21
C SER A 34 7.34 -2.59 4.67
N GLN A 35 8.56 -3.06 4.97
CA GLN A 35 9.08 -3.05 6.34
C GLN A 35 9.70 -1.71 6.75
N GLN A 36 10.03 -0.86 5.79
CA GLN A 36 10.61 0.46 6.04
C GLN A 36 9.68 1.55 5.50
N VAL A 37 9.54 2.65 6.26
CA VAL A 37 8.65 3.75 5.91
C VAL A 37 8.98 4.33 4.53
N ASP A 38 10.25 4.67 4.28
CA ASP A 38 10.65 5.37 3.05
C ASP A 38 10.42 4.53 1.78
N SER A 39 10.84 3.27 1.80
CA SER A 39 10.65 2.37 0.66
C SER A 39 9.18 2.01 0.42
N GLY A 40 8.42 1.78 1.48
CA GLY A 40 6.99 1.52 1.41
C GLY A 40 6.20 2.72 0.91
N MET A 41 6.51 3.93 1.37
CA MET A 41 5.92 5.17 0.87
C MET A 41 6.25 5.40 -0.61
N ALA A 42 7.49 5.18 -1.02
CA ALA A 42 7.88 5.29 -2.42
C ALA A 42 7.11 4.29 -3.31
N LEU A 43 6.94 3.05 -2.85
CA LEU A 43 6.15 2.03 -3.55
C LEU A 43 4.68 2.44 -3.63
N ALA A 44 4.06 2.81 -2.51
CA ALA A 44 2.66 3.23 -2.46
C ALA A 44 2.39 4.43 -3.40
N ARG A 45 3.26 5.44 -3.41
CA ARG A 45 3.14 6.59 -4.33
C ARG A 45 3.23 6.19 -5.80
N ARG A 46 4.10 5.24 -6.17
CA ARG A 46 4.14 4.69 -7.55
C ARG A 46 2.84 3.99 -7.91
N GLN A 47 2.30 3.17 -7.01
CA GLN A 47 1.02 2.48 -7.20
C GLN A 47 -0.13 3.47 -7.37
N VAL A 48 -0.17 4.54 -6.58
CA VAL A 48 -1.12 5.65 -6.77
C VAL A 48 -0.97 6.28 -8.15
N GLY A 49 0.26 6.52 -8.60
CA GLY A 49 0.57 7.09 -9.92
C GLY A 49 0.08 6.22 -11.08
N THR A 50 0.05 4.90 -10.92
CA THR A 50 -0.50 3.93 -11.88
C THR A 50 -1.98 3.61 -11.66
N ARG A 51 -2.65 4.31 -10.73
CA ARG A 51 -4.06 4.12 -10.32
C ARG A 51 -4.34 2.77 -9.62
N ASP A 52 -3.32 2.09 -9.16
CA ASP A 52 -3.45 0.90 -8.32
C ASP A 52 -3.64 1.31 -6.84
N LEU A 53 -4.84 1.84 -6.54
CA LEU A 53 -5.15 2.35 -5.20
C LEU A 53 -5.23 1.22 -4.16
N LEU A 54 -5.72 0.05 -4.55
CA LEU A 54 -5.80 -1.11 -3.65
C LEU A 54 -4.42 -1.68 -3.34
N GLY A 55 -3.54 -1.76 -4.33
CA GLY A 55 -2.14 -2.12 -4.12
C GLY A 55 -1.43 -1.14 -3.19
N ALA A 56 -1.68 0.17 -3.36
CA ALA A 56 -1.13 1.20 -2.49
C ALA A 56 -1.64 1.05 -1.04
N LEU A 57 -2.94 0.80 -0.83
CA LEU A 57 -3.49 0.53 0.50
C LEU A 57 -2.81 -0.67 1.15
N GLY A 58 -2.76 -1.82 0.47
CA GLY A 58 -2.11 -3.02 1.00
C GLY A 58 -0.62 -2.83 1.30
N THR A 59 0.09 -1.98 0.53
CA THR A 59 1.46 -1.60 0.83
C THR A 59 1.54 -0.78 2.11
N LEU A 60 0.68 0.25 2.26
CA LEU A 60 0.66 1.10 3.45
C LEU A 60 0.22 0.36 4.70
N GLU A 61 -0.72 -0.58 4.61
CA GLU A 61 -1.08 -1.45 5.73
C GLU A 61 0.13 -2.21 6.28
N ARG A 62 0.92 -2.81 5.40
CA ARG A 62 2.15 -3.51 5.83
C ARG A 62 3.17 -2.57 6.46
N VAL A 63 3.34 -1.36 5.89
CA VAL A 63 4.19 -0.33 6.50
C VAL A 63 3.71 0.03 7.89
N LEU A 64 2.40 0.23 8.08
CA LEU A 64 1.80 0.62 9.36
C LEU A 64 1.80 -0.52 10.38
N ILE A 65 1.71 -1.78 9.96
CA ILE A 65 1.91 -2.93 10.86
C ILE A 65 3.35 -2.93 11.41
N ALA A 66 4.34 -2.67 10.57
CA ALA A 66 5.74 -2.64 10.97
C ALA A 66 6.11 -1.33 11.72
N ASN A 67 5.41 -0.22 11.43
CA ASN A 67 5.70 1.12 11.94
C ASN A 67 4.39 1.83 12.35
N PRO A 68 3.73 1.40 13.44
CA PRO A 68 2.39 1.88 13.80
C PRO A 68 2.33 3.38 14.13
N GLU A 69 3.44 3.99 14.51
CA GLU A 69 3.54 5.42 14.83
C GLU A 69 3.90 6.30 13.63
N ALA A 70 4.04 5.72 12.44
CA ALA A 70 4.44 6.48 11.26
C ALA A 70 3.32 7.39 10.75
N VAL A 71 3.51 8.71 10.89
CA VAL A 71 2.50 9.73 10.58
C VAL A 71 2.19 9.79 9.08
N GLN A 72 3.23 9.92 8.23
CA GLN A 72 3.04 10.11 6.79
C GLN A 72 2.36 8.92 6.09
N PRO A 73 2.73 7.64 6.35
CA PRO A 73 2.00 6.51 5.80
C PRO A 73 0.53 6.50 6.21
N ARG A 74 0.21 6.84 7.45
CA ARG A 74 -1.17 6.89 7.95
C ARG A 74 -1.99 8.00 7.29
N LEU A 75 -1.42 9.18 7.07
CA LEU A 75 -2.06 10.27 6.33
C LEU A 75 -2.35 9.87 4.88
N LEU A 76 -1.38 9.26 4.20
CA LEU A 76 -1.60 8.78 2.82
C LEU A 76 -2.65 7.66 2.79
N TYR A 77 -2.63 6.75 3.76
CA TYR A 77 -3.62 5.67 3.88
C TYR A 77 -5.03 6.24 4.05
N ALA A 78 -5.23 7.18 4.97
CA ALA A 78 -6.50 7.88 5.14
C ALA A 78 -6.97 8.60 3.87
N SER A 79 -6.05 9.28 3.17
CA SER A 79 -6.36 9.94 1.90
C SER A 79 -6.82 8.97 0.82
N LEU A 80 -6.25 7.76 0.77
CA LEU A 80 -6.67 6.72 -0.17
C LEU A 80 -8.03 6.12 0.19
N LEU A 81 -8.32 5.93 1.48
CA LEU A 81 -9.64 5.51 1.93
C LEU A 81 -10.71 6.51 1.48
N CYS A 82 -10.50 7.82 1.65
CA CYS A 82 -11.41 8.85 1.15
C CYS A 82 -11.61 8.76 -0.38
N ARG A 83 -10.56 8.50 -1.14
CA ARG A 83 -10.64 8.33 -2.60
C ARG A 83 -11.40 7.09 -3.03
N LEU A 84 -11.58 6.14 -2.13
CA LEU A 84 -12.36 4.90 -2.32
C LEU A 84 -13.73 4.98 -1.63
N ASP A 85 -14.18 6.20 -1.29
CA ASP A 85 -15.47 6.47 -0.63
C ASP A 85 -15.61 5.87 0.79
N ASP A 86 -14.49 5.50 1.43
CA ASP A 86 -14.46 5.05 2.83
C ASP A 86 -14.08 6.20 3.78
N ALA A 87 -14.99 7.12 3.97
CA ALA A 87 -14.80 8.28 4.86
C ALA A 87 -14.74 7.86 6.34
N GLU A 88 -15.44 6.80 6.72
CA GLU A 88 -15.45 6.30 8.10
C GLU A 88 -14.10 5.67 8.47
N GLY A 89 -13.56 4.81 7.60
CA GLY A 89 -12.21 4.26 7.75
C GLY A 89 -11.16 5.35 7.81
N ALA A 90 -11.24 6.34 6.93
CA ALA A 90 -10.33 7.49 6.95
C ALA A 90 -10.39 8.26 8.28
N ALA A 91 -11.58 8.49 8.83
CA ALA A 91 -11.74 9.18 10.11
C ALA A 91 -11.10 8.40 11.27
N VAL A 92 -11.21 7.07 11.29
CA VAL A 92 -10.54 6.21 12.28
C VAL A 92 -9.02 6.40 12.21
N GLU A 93 -8.44 6.34 11.02
CA GLU A 93 -7.00 6.49 10.84
C GLU A 93 -6.50 7.89 11.22
N LEU A 94 -7.24 8.93 10.87
CA LEU A 94 -6.91 10.30 11.26
C LEU A 94 -6.98 10.51 12.78
N ASN A 95 -7.95 9.90 13.47
CA ASN A 95 -8.05 9.99 14.91
C ASN A 95 -6.86 9.35 15.65
N LEU A 96 -6.24 8.32 15.07
CA LEU A 96 -5.02 7.72 15.61
C LEU A 96 -3.80 8.66 15.59
N LEU A 97 -3.88 9.74 14.82
CA LEU A 97 -2.82 10.77 14.76
C LEU A 97 -2.99 11.89 15.83
N ALA A 98 -3.98 11.78 16.71
CA ALA A 98 -4.14 12.76 17.79
C ALA A 98 -2.86 12.85 18.65
N GLY A 99 -2.38 14.06 18.85
CA GLY A 99 -1.13 14.29 19.59
C GLY A 99 0.15 14.15 18.76
N GLN A 100 0.05 13.79 17.47
CA GLN A 100 1.19 13.71 16.58
C GLN A 100 1.42 15.03 15.83
N PRO A 101 2.69 15.41 15.53
CA PRO A 101 2.98 16.57 14.71
C PRO A 101 2.64 16.26 13.26
N ILE A 102 1.72 17.01 12.68
CA ILE A 102 1.33 16.90 11.26
C ILE A 102 1.78 18.19 10.55
N ALA A 103 2.58 18.07 9.50
CA ALA A 103 2.97 19.21 8.69
C ALA A 103 1.77 19.74 7.87
N ASP A 104 1.72 21.06 7.62
CA ASP A 104 0.60 21.67 6.88
C ASP A 104 0.52 21.17 5.44
N ALA A 105 1.67 20.88 4.81
CA ALA A 105 1.72 20.30 3.47
C ALA A 105 1.05 18.92 3.40
N ASP A 106 1.36 18.05 4.38
CA ASP A 106 0.79 16.71 4.46
C ASP A 106 -0.73 16.78 4.74
N TRP A 107 -1.15 17.75 5.58
CA TRP A 107 -2.58 17.95 5.86
C TRP A 107 -3.34 18.46 4.64
N THR A 108 -2.70 19.28 3.81
CA THR A 108 -3.29 19.76 2.54
C THR A 108 -3.57 18.59 1.59
N GLU A 109 -2.69 17.58 1.54
CA GLU A 109 -2.92 16.36 0.74
C GLU A 109 -4.15 15.59 1.24
N VAL A 110 -4.32 15.47 2.56
CA VAL A 110 -5.50 14.83 3.16
C VAL A 110 -6.79 15.58 2.79
N THR A 111 -6.82 16.91 2.96
CA THR A 111 -8.01 17.70 2.67
C THR A 111 -8.36 17.75 1.18
N ALA A 112 -7.36 17.62 0.30
CA ALA A 112 -7.60 17.49 -1.13
C ALA A 112 -8.31 16.18 -1.50
N ALA A 113 -8.07 15.10 -0.74
CA ALA A 113 -8.71 13.80 -0.96
C ALA A 113 -10.04 13.64 -0.22
N CYS A 114 -10.09 14.08 1.04
CA CYS A 114 -11.21 13.86 1.97
C CYS A 114 -12.18 15.05 2.07
N GLY A 115 -11.84 16.20 1.49
CA GLY A 115 -12.60 17.43 1.73
C GLY A 115 -12.36 18.01 3.12
N ALA A 116 -13.36 18.72 3.64
CA ALA A 116 -13.28 19.35 4.96
C ALA A 116 -13.43 18.30 6.07
N VAL A 117 -12.32 17.76 6.55
CA VAL A 117 -12.25 16.86 7.69
C VAL A 117 -11.59 17.56 8.89
N PRO A 118 -11.98 17.22 10.15
CA PRO A 118 -11.34 17.78 11.32
C PRO A 118 -9.86 17.37 11.41
N ARG A 119 -8.98 18.35 11.60
CA ARG A 119 -7.57 18.06 11.86
C ARG A 119 -7.41 17.47 13.26
N PRO A 120 -6.64 16.38 13.43
CA PRO A 120 -6.33 15.85 14.75
C PRO A 120 -5.69 16.90 15.66
N ALA A 121 -5.99 16.82 16.96
CA ALA A 121 -5.41 17.75 17.93
C ALA A 121 -3.87 17.68 17.92
N PRO A 122 -3.16 18.82 17.93
CA PRO A 122 -1.72 18.84 17.97
C PRO A 122 -1.18 18.29 19.30
N PRO A 123 0.10 17.91 19.36
CA PRO A 123 0.72 17.50 20.62
C PRO A 123 0.63 18.64 21.65
N PRO A 124 0.50 18.30 22.94
CA PRO A 124 0.46 19.31 23.99
C PRO A 124 1.75 20.12 23.94
N THR A 125 1.61 21.44 23.79
CA THR A 125 2.75 22.35 23.88
C THR A 125 3.29 22.28 25.29
N GLY A 126 4.43 21.62 25.47
CA GLY A 126 5.09 21.49 26.75
C GLY A 126 5.33 22.87 27.35
N ARG A 127 4.65 23.15 28.47
CA ARG A 127 4.96 24.31 29.31
C ARG A 127 6.41 24.10 29.77
N ARG A 128 7.39 24.79 29.19
CA ARG A 128 8.74 24.82 29.73
C ARG A 128 8.64 25.26 31.19
N ARG A 129 8.82 24.31 32.12
CA ARG A 129 9.02 24.66 33.49
C ARG A 129 10.35 25.46 33.55
N ARG A 130 10.25 26.74 33.85
CA ARG A 130 11.38 27.58 34.24
C ARG A 130 11.89 27.14 35.62
#